data_460738d6750803c1eb6226000c6dc719
#
_entry.id   460738d6750803c1eb6226000c6dc719
#
_cell.length_a   1.000
_cell.length_b   1.000
_cell.length_c   1.000
_cell.angle_alpha   90.00
_cell.angle_beta   90.00
_cell.angle_gamma   90.00
#
_symmetry.space_group_name_H-M   'P 1'
#
loop_
_entity.id
_entity.type
_entity.pdbx_description
1 polymer ?
#
loop_
_entity_poly.entity_id
_entity_poly.type
_entity_poly.pdbx_seq_one_letter_code
_entity_poly.pdbx_strand_id
1 'polypeptide(L)'
;MRTLKSTPEKDGFRMPAEFERHSGCWMLWPERPDNWRLGAKPAQAAFIAVAAAIAGGEAVSVGVSAAQYYNARACLPRNVRVVEISSNDAWMRDCGPTFVIDGNGRRRGVDWTFNAWGGLNGGLYFPWDRDDQVAQKVLELEGADRYRAPLVMEGGAIHVDGQGTCLTTEECLLNPNRNPHLTREQVEEQLRRYLSVTKVIWLDKGVYLDETGGHIDELACFTSPGHVALTWTDDRSDPQFEISQDAYQRLRHAKDARGRSLEVHRLHQPEPLFMTAVEAAGIEAHPGSHPRRAGDRLAASYVNFYIANKRVVMPLYEKRRDAAAMRTLKRLFPTREVIGVPTREVLLGGGNIHCITQQIPRPQGA
;
A
#
# COMPACT_ATOMS: atom_id res chain seq x y z
N MET A 1 -10.03 0.48 -23.17
CA MET A 1 -10.45 1.12 -21.90
C MET A 1 -11.33 2.33 -22.18
N ARG A 2 -12.40 2.53 -21.45
CA ARG A 2 -13.27 3.72 -21.49
C ARG A 2 -13.22 4.40 -20.12
N THR A 3 -13.25 5.74 -20.09
CA THR A 3 -13.49 6.47 -18.84
C THR A 3 -14.99 6.65 -18.65
N LEU A 4 -15.51 6.12 -17.55
CA LEU A 4 -16.93 6.08 -17.25
C LEU A 4 -17.37 7.35 -16.49
N LYS A 5 -18.57 7.83 -16.76
CA LYS A 5 -19.18 8.98 -16.04
C LYS A 5 -19.96 8.56 -14.78
N SER A 6 -20.20 7.26 -14.61
CA SER A 6 -20.84 6.66 -13.45
C SER A 6 -19.85 6.43 -12.30
N THR A 7 -20.30 5.77 -11.23
CA THR A 7 -19.47 5.33 -10.11
C THR A 7 -19.59 3.82 -9.91
N PRO A 8 -18.58 3.15 -9.32
CA PRO A 8 -18.64 1.73 -8.99
C PRO A 8 -19.95 1.32 -8.28
N GLU A 9 -20.34 2.05 -7.25
CA GLU A 9 -21.57 1.77 -6.50
C GLU A 9 -22.82 1.72 -7.39
N LYS A 10 -22.99 2.74 -8.26
CA LYS A 10 -24.14 2.80 -9.19
C LYS A 10 -24.14 1.69 -10.22
N ASP A 11 -22.97 1.22 -10.61
CA ASP A 11 -22.79 0.17 -11.60
C ASP A 11 -22.75 -1.24 -10.99
N GLY A 12 -22.88 -1.37 -9.66
CA GLY A 12 -22.89 -2.65 -8.94
C GLY A 12 -21.50 -3.27 -8.76
N PHE A 13 -20.43 -2.44 -8.75
CA PHE A 13 -19.07 -2.85 -8.46
C PHE A 13 -18.70 -2.53 -7.02
N ARG A 14 -17.86 -3.36 -6.40
CA ARG A 14 -17.26 -3.15 -5.07
C ARG A 14 -15.75 -3.34 -5.09
N MET A 15 -15.05 -2.73 -4.16
CA MET A 15 -13.66 -3.09 -3.86
C MET A 15 -13.66 -4.41 -3.07
N PRO A 16 -13.03 -5.49 -3.58
CA PRO A 16 -12.87 -6.72 -2.81
C PRO A 16 -11.77 -6.57 -1.76
N ALA A 17 -11.82 -7.42 -0.73
CA ALA A 17 -10.72 -7.50 0.23
C ALA A 17 -9.44 -8.03 -0.41
N GLU A 18 -8.27 -7.63 0.11
CA GLU A 18 -6.98 -8.12 -0.38
C GLU A 18 -6.80 -9.63 -0.15
N PHE A 19 -7.45 -10.20 0.86
CA PHE A 19 -7.41 -11.65 1.09
C PHE A 19 -8.35 -12.46 0.15
N GLU A 20 -9.17 -11.83 -0.71
CA GLU A 20 -9.91 -12.50 -1.78
C GLU A 20 -8.96 -12.96 -2.91
N ARG A 21 -9.43 -13.76 -3.86
CA ARG A 21 -8.54 -14.30 -4.93
C ARG A 21 -8.09 -13.23 -5.89
N HIS A 22 -6.83 -13.30 -6.28
CA HIS A 22 -6.20 -12.43 -7.27
C HIS A 22 -6.03 -13.12 -8.62
N SER A 23 -6.02 -12.32 -9.69
CA SER A 23 -5.50 -12.70 -11.01
C SER A 23 -4.00 -12.42 -11.10
N GLY A 24 -3.47 -11.50 -10.29
CA GLY A 24 -2.05 -11.15 -10.24
C GLY A 24 -1.78 -9.89 -9.40
N CYS A 25 -0.56 -9.41 -9.50
CA CYS A 25 -0.04 -8.24 -8.80
C CYS A 25 0.75 -7.34 -9.75
N TRP A 26 0.58 -6.04 -9.61
CA TRP A 26 1.42 -5.03 -10.25
C TRP A 26 2.45 -4.46 -9.29
N MET A 27 3.64 -4.16 -9.81
CA MET A 27 4.71 -3.40 -9.18
C MET A 27 5.27 -2.39 -10.18
N LEU A 28 6.02 -1.39 -9.71
CA LEU A 28 6.87 -0.52 -10.52
C LEU A 28 8.35 -0.79 -10.23
N TRP A 29 9.24 -0.35 -11.12
CA TRP A 29 10.67 -0.55 -10.96
C TRP A 29 11.33 0.68 -10.33
N PRO A 30 12.11 0.55 -9.24
CA PRO A 30 12.75 1.68 -8.59
C PRO A 30 13.97 2.13 -9.41
N GLU A 31 14.06 3.45 -9.70
CA GLU A 31 15.18 4.00 -10.46
C GLU A 31 15.62 5.40 -9.99
N ARG A 32 14.82 6.08 -9.20
CA ARG A 32 14.99 7.45 -8.79
C ARG A 32 16.15 7.61 -7.78
N PRO A 33 17.30 8.31 -8.12
CA PRO A 33 18.49 8.32 -7.27
C PRO A 33 18.36 9.20 -6.03
N ASP A 34 17.43 10.15 -6.02
CA ASP A 34 17.11 11.04 -4.90
C ASP A 34 16.15 10.41 -3.87
N ASN A 35 15.68 9.18 -4.13
CA ASN A 35 14.96 8.34 -3.18
C ASN A 35 15.69 7.01 -2.91
N TRP A 36 16.22 6.38 -3.96
CA TRP A 36 16.84 5.06 -3.91
C TRP A 36 18.37 5.18 -4.00
N ARG A 37 19.06 4.94 -2.89
CA ARG A 37 20.52 5.09 -2.80
C ARG A 37 21.27 4.26 -3.84
N LEU A 38 22.48 4.69 -4.19
CA LEU A 38 23.41 3.99 -5.08
C LEU A 38 22.80 3.63 -6.45
N GLY A 39 22.07 4.59 -7.07
CA GLY A 39 21.42 4.40 -8.36
C GLY A 39 20.36 3.32 -8.32
N ALA A 40 19.67 3.18 -7.20
CA ALA A 40 18.59 2.23 -6.93
C ALA A 40 19.00 0.74 -6.90
N LYS A 41 20.27 0.37 -7.08
CA LYS A 41 20.68 -1.04 -7.19
C LYS A 41 20.31 -1.89 -5.97
N PRO A 42 20.52 -1.44 -4.70
CA PRO A 42 20.06 -2.21 -3.54
C PRO A 42 18.54 -2.34 -3.46
N ALA A 43 17.79 -1.28 -3.79
CA ALA A 43 16.33 -1.32 -3.86
C ALA A 43 15.85 -2.28 -4.95
N GLN A 44 16.43 -2.24 -6.15
CA GLN A 44 16.13 -3.18 -7.23
C GLN A 44 16.29 -4.64 -6.79
N ALA A 45 17.34 -4.95 -6.02
CA ALA A 45 17.53 -6.31 -5.48
C ALA A 45 16.41 -6.71 -4.51
N ALA A 46 15.94 -5.80 -3.64
CA ALA A 46 14.82 -6.05 -2.76
C ALA A 46 13.50 -6.22 -3.53
N PHE A 47 13.23 -5.39 -4.54
CA PHE A 47 12.05 -5.51 -5.40
C PHE A 47 12.02 -6.84 -6.18
N ILE A 48 13.18 -7.30 -6.67
CA ILE A 48 13.31 -8.63 -7.31
C ILE A 48 12.92 -9.73 -6.33
N ALA A 49 13.40 -9.66 -5.09
CA ALA A 49 13.10 -10.66 -4.07
C ALA A 49 11.60 -10.68 -3.72
N VAL A 50 10.98 -9.52 -3.60
CA VAL A 50 9.52 -9.38 -3.37
C VAL A 50 8.74 -9.93 -4.57
N ALA A 51 9.09 -9.53 -5.80
CA ALA A 51 8.45 -10.02 -7.01
C ALA A 51 8.55 -11.57 -7.13
N ALA A 52 9.72 -12.15 -6.84
CA ALA A 52 9.93 -13.58 -6.83
C ALA A 52 9.09 -14.30 -5.76
N ALA A 53 8.99 -13.73 -4.57
CA ALA A 53 8.16 -14.28 -3.48
C ALA A 53 6.67 -14.29 -3.87
N ILE A 54 6.16 -13.22 -4.48
CA ILE A 54 4.77 -13.12 -4.95
C ILE A 54 4.53 -14.06 -6.13
N ALA A 55 5.47 -14.13 -7.09
CA ALA A 55 5.36 -14.94 -8.31
C ALA A 55 5.26 -16.46 -8.06
N GLY A 56 5.54 -16.92 -6.85
CA GLY A 56 5.25 -18.30 -6.43
C GLY A 56 3.79 -18.55 -6.08
N GLY A 57 2.95 -17.52 -5.96
CA GLY A 57 1.53 -17.60 -5.62
C GLY A 57 0.59 -17.10 -6.71
N GLU A 58 1.01 -16.10 -7.48
CA GLU A 58 0.21 -15.43 -8.52
C GLU A 58 1.08 -14.78 -9.58
N ALA A 59 0.49 -14.34 -10.68
CA ALA A 59 1.21 -13.63 -11.75
C ALA A 59 1.68 -12.25 -11.25
N VAL A 60 2.89 -11.84 -11.66
CA VAL A 60 3.45 -10.52 -11.33
C VAL A 60 3.78 -9.77 -12.61
N SER A 61 3.36 -8.51 -12.67
CA SER A 61 3.74 -7.55 -13.71
C SER A 61 4.53 -6.41 -13.09
N VAL A 62 5.62 -5.98 -13.74
CA VAL A 62 6.45 -4.86 -13.29
C VAL A 62 6.48 -3.82 -14.39
N GLY A 63 5.99 -2.61 -14.07
CA GLY A 63 6.10 -1.43 -14.91
C GLY A 63 7.52 -0.84 -14.80
N VAL A 64 8.13 -0.54 -15.93
CA VAL A 64 9.54 -0.14 -16.03
C VAL A 64 9.68 0.98 -17.04
N SER A 65 10.51 1.97 -16.80
CA SER A 65 10.82 2.98 -17.81
C SER A 65 11.56 2.38 -19.01
N ALA A 66 11.46 3.00 -20.18
CA ALA A 66 12.19 2.58 -21.38
C ALA A 66 13.71 2.46 -21.11
N ALA A 67 14.27 3.37 -20.32
CA ALA A 67 15.69 3.38 -19.98
C ALA A 67 16.13 2.16 -19.14
N GLN A 68 15.26 1.64 -18.28
CA GLN A 68 15.55 0.52 -17.39
C GLN A 68 15.04 -0.83 -17.89
N TYR A 69 14.34 -0.87 -19.04
CA TYR A 69 13.66 -2.08 -19.51
C TYR A 69 14.60 -3.29 -19.61
N TYR A 70 15.73 -3.17 -20.28
CA TYR A 70 16.69 -4.26 -20.44
C TYR A 70 17.34 -4.66 -19.12
N ASN A 71 17.65 -3.71 -18.25
CA ASN A 71 18.18 -3.96 -16.90
C ASN A 71 17.16 -4.77 -16.07
N ALA A 72 15.92 -4.32 -16.00
CA ALA A 72 14.87 -5.01 -15.27
C ALA A 72 14.59 -6.40 -15.82
N ARG A 73 14.51 -6.53 -17.16
CA ARG A 73 14.28 -7.84 -17.80
C ARG A 73 15.40 -8.83 -17.54
N ALA A 74 16.65 -8.39 -17.48
CA ALA A 74 17.80 -9.21 -17.18
C ALA A 74 17.82 -9.70 -15.71
N CYS A 75 17.32 -8.87 -14.78
CA CYS A 75 17.39 -9.15 -13.34
C CYS A 75 16.14 -9.86 -12.79
N LEU A 76 14.94 -9.56 -13.33
CA LEU A 76 13.69 -10.16 -12.86
C LEU A 76 13.54 -11.63 -13.29
N PRO A 77 12.87 -12.48 -12.50
CA PRO A 77 12.55 -13.85 -12.88
C PRO A 77 11.82 -13.92 -14.23
N ARG A 78 12.05 -14.99 -14.98
CA ARG A 78 11.48 -15.15 -16.34
C ARG A 78 9.96 -15.17 -16.37
N ASN A 79 9.31 -15.65 -15.30
CA ASN A 79 7.86 -15.70 -15.14
C ASN A 79 7.25 -14.36 -14.65
N VAL A 80 8.05 -13.33 -14.41
CA VAL A 80 7.59 -11.98 -14.13
C VAL A 80 7.45 -11.22 -15.45
N ARG A 81 6.26 -10.68 -15.71
CA ARG A 81 6.00 -9.84 -16.89
C ARG A 81 6.64 -8.46 -16.71
N VAL A 82 7.41 -8.01 -17.68
CA VAL A 82 7.98 -6.66 -17.71
C VAL A 82 7.27 -5.86 -18.78
N VAL A 83 6.79 -4.66 -18.42
CA VAL A 83 6.01 -3.79 -19.30
C VAL A 83 6.55 -2.38 -19.21
N GLU A 84 6.66 -1.68 -20.34
CA GLU A 84 7.09 -0.30 -20.35
C GLU A 84 5.99 0.63 -19.79
N ILE A 85 6.26 1.23 -18.65
CA ILE A 85 5.45 2.26 -18.01
C ILE A 85 6.39 3.33 -17.43
N SER A 86 6.27 4.57 -17.89
CA SER A 86 6.97 5.70 -17.28
C SER A 86 6.27 6.11 -15.98
N SER A 87 7.03 6.25 -14.89
CA SER A 87 6.61 6.77 -13.60
C SER A 87 7.64 7.78 -13.08
N ASN A 88 7.30 8.51 -12.02
CA ASN A 88 8.28 9.35 -11.32
C ASN A 88 8.93 8.58 -10.16
N ASP A 89 8.21 7.62 -9.52
CA ASP A 89 8.76 6.70 -8.54
C ASP A 89 8.06 5.33 -8.59
N ALA A 90 8.32 4.44 -7.62
CA ALA A 90 7.96 3.01 -7.70
C ALA A 90 6.85 2.59 -6.72
N TRP A 91 5.98 3.49 -6.31
CA TRP A 91 4.94 3.27 -5.29
C TRP A 91 3.61 2.86 -5.92
N MET A 92 3.56 1.62 -6.44
CA MET A 92 2.40 1.10 -7.20
C MET A 92 1.11 1.06 -6.38
N ARG A 93 1.18 0.88 -5.07
CA ARG A 93 -0.01 0.92 -4.19
C ARG A 93 -0.74 2.25 -4.29
N ASP A 94 0.03 3.33 -4.35
CA ASP A 94 -0.50 4.68 -4.17
C ASP A 94 -0.83 5.38 -5.50
N CYS A 95 -0.03 5.17 -6.53
CA CYS A 95 -0.26 5.73 -7.86
C CYS A 95 -0.97 4.75 -8.82
N GLY A 96 -1.11 3.48 -8.46
CA GLY A 96 -1.82 2.47 -9.25
C GLY A 96 -3.34 2.51 -9.04
N PRO A 97 -4.11 1.80 -9.88
CA PRO A 97 -5.57 1.78 -9.78
C PRO A 97 -6.05 0.94 -8.60
N THR A 98 -7.08 1.39 -7.90
CA THR A 98 -7.87 0.53 -7.01
C THR A 98 -8.85 -0.27 -7.86
N PHE A 99 -8.66 -1.58 -7.94
CA PHE A 99 -9.56 -2.43 -8.73
C PHE A 99 -10.88 -2.72 -7.99
N VAL A 100 -11.96 -2.73 -8.75
CA VAL A 100 -13.32 -3.07 -8.31
C VAL A 100 -13.89 -4.18 -9.18
N ILE A 101 -14.70 -5.05 -8.59
CA ILE A 101 -15.32 -6.21 -9.26
C ILE A 101 -16.83 -6.20 -9.06
N ASP A 102 -17.56 -6.83 -9.99
CA ASP A 102 -18.99 -7.10 -9.85
C ASP A 102 -19.28 -8.61 -9.73
N GLY A 103 -20.57 -8.94 -9.53
CA GLY A 103 -21.01 -10.33 -9.46
C GLY A 103 -21.09 -11.05 -10.80
N ASN A 104 -20.82 -10.37 -11.93
CA ASN A 104 -20.94 -10.89 -13.29
C ASN A 104 -19.58 -11.20 -13.96
N GLY A 105 -18.52 -11.31 -13.17
CA GLY A 105 -17.19 -11.64 -13.68
C GLY A 105 -16.44 -10.46 -14.32
N ARG A 106 -16.89 -9.21 -14.12
CA ARG A 106 -16.24 -8.02 -14.67
C ARG A 106 -15.35 -7.36 -13.63
N ARG A 107 -14.25 -6.76 -14.12
CA ARG A 107 -13.30 -5.95 -13.35
C ARG A 107 -13.18 -4.58 -13.98
N ARG A 108 -13.16 -3.53 -13.17
CA ARG A 108 -12.90 -2.15 -13.52
C ARG A 108 -11.90 -1.55 -12.53
N GLY A 109 -11.47 -0.31 -12.74
CA GLY A 109 -10.57 0.37 -11.82
C GLY A 109 -11.00 1.77 -11.47
N VAL A 110 -10.75 2.15 -10.24
CA VAL A 110 -10.82 3.52 -9.75
C VAL A 110 -9.43 4.11 -9.86
N ASP A 111 -9.36 5.25 -10.50
CA ASP A 111 -8.15 6.06 -10.69
C ASP A 111 -8.32 7.33 -9.85
N TRP A 112 -7.60 7.38 -8.73
CA TRP A 112 -7.56 8.51 -7.81
C TRP A 112 -6.63 9.60 -8.33
N THR A 113 -6.81 10.82 -7.86
CA THR A 113 -5.83 11.88 -8.11
C THR A 113 -4.65 11.69 -7.18
N PHE A 114 -3.46 11.53 -7.74
CA PHE A 114 -2.22 11.39 -6.99
C PHE A 114 -1.45 12.71 -6.95
N ASN A 115 -0.95 13.11 -5.77
CA ASN A 115 -0.21 14.36 -5.58
C ASN A 115 1.09 14.19 -4.78
N ALA A 116 1.72 13.03 -4.85
CA ALA A 116 2.94 12.72 -4.09
C ALA A 116 2.79 12.97 -2.58
N TRP A 117 1.64 12.55 -2.00
CA TRP A 117 1.27 12.60 -0.57
C TRP A 117 1.18 14.00 0.05
N GLY A 118 1.00 15.03 -0.76
CA GLY A 118 0.84 16.38 -0.21
C GLY A 118 0.97 17.52 -1.20
N GLY A 119 1.28 17.21 -2.46
CA GLY A 119 1.42 18.20 -3.51
C GLY A 119 2.51 19.21 -3.20
N LEU A 120 2.22 20.50 -3.43
CA LEU A 120 3.14 21.58 -3.12
C LEU A 120 3.20 21.93 -1.61
N ASN A 121 2.32 21.33 -0.79
CA ASN A 121 2.19 21.60 0.64
C ASN A 121 2.65 20.39 1.49
N GLY A 122 3.87 19.92 1.28
CA GLY A 122 4.44 18.81 2.04
C GLY A 122 4.52 17.49 1.30
N GLY A 123 4.30 17.49 -0.03
CA GLY A 123 4.56 16.30 -0.87
C GLY A 123 6.03 15.90 -0.86
N LEU A 124 6.28 14.61 -1.06
CA LEU A 124 7.62 14.04 -0.92
C LEU A 124 8.52 14.30 -2.12
N TYR A 125 7.95 14.61 -3.30
CA TYR A 125 8.71 14.96 -4.50
C TYR A 125 7.90 15.75 -5.52
N PHE A 126 8.62 16.39 -6.42
CA PHE A 126 8.09 17.10 -7.57
C PHE A 126 9.03 16.87 -8.79
N PRO A 127 8.49 16.62 -10.01
CA PRO A 127 7.07 16.45 -10.36
C PRO A 127 6.53 15.05 -10.01
N TRP A 128 5.19 14.87 -10.08
CA TRP A 128 4.48 13.58 -9.92
C TRP A 128 3.50 13.30 -11.07
N ASP A 129 3.63 14.04 -12.17
CA ASP A 129 2.73 14.01 -13.32
C ASP A 129 2.65 12.64 -14.01
N ARG A 130 3.74 11.86 -14.00
CA ARG A 130 3.76 10.50 -14.55
C ARG A 130 3.10 9.52 -13.62
N ASP A 131 3.26 9.70 -12.32
CA ASP A 131 2.63 8.84 -11.31
C ASP A 131 1.10 9.01 -11.30
N ASP A 132 0.57 10.23 -11.45
CA ASP A 132 -0.88 10.47 -11.62
C ASP A 132 -1.47 9.81 -12.89
N GLN A 133 -0.63 9.33 -13.80
CA GLN A 133 -1.05 8.59 -15.01
C GLN A 133 -0.88 7.07 -14.91
N VAL A 134 -0.21 6.55 -13.90
CA VAL A 134 0.08 5.11 -13.78
C VAL A 134 -1.21 4.29 -13.72
N ALA A 135 -2.19 4.72 -12.92
CA ALA A 135 -3.47 4.02 -12.81
C ALA A 135 -4.16 3.85 -14.18
N GLN A 136 -4.20 4.92 -14.98
CA GLN A 136 -4.76 4.87 -16.32
C GLN A 136 -4.02 3.87 -17.21
N LYS A 137 -2.68 3.92 -17.24
CA LYS A 137 -1.84 3.03 -18.06
C LYS A 137 -2.01 1.56 -17.68
N VAL A 138 -2.07 1.26 -16.37
CA VAL A 138 -2.33 -0.09 -15.87
C VAL A 138 -3.70 -0.58 -16.32
N LEU A 139 -4.75 0.25 -16.22
CA LEU A 139 -6.10 -0.12 -16.66
C LEU A 139 -6.20 -0.36 -18.17
N GLU A 140 -5.45 0.38 -18.98
CA GLU A 140 -5.33 0.14 -20.44
C GLU A 140 -4.72 -1.24 -20.72
N LEU A 141 -3.63 -1.58 -20.04
CA LEU A 141 -2.93 -2.86 -20.17
C LEU A 141 -3.77 -4.06 -19.68
N GLU A 142 -4.61 -3.84 -18.68
CA GLU A 142 -5.54 -4.84 -18.13
C GLU A 142 -6.87 -4.91 -18.91
N GLY A 143 -7.10 -4.04 -19.89
CA GLY A 143 -8.36 -3.96 -20.65
C GLY A 143 -9.57 -3.62 -19.78
N ALA A 144 -9.35 -2.94 -18.65
CA ALA A 144 -10.38 -2.59 -17.68
C ALA A 144 -10.88 -1.15 -17.86
N ASP A 145 -12.20 -0.93 -17.77
CA ASP A 145 -12.76 0.42 -17.82
C ASP A 145 -12.42 1.21 -16.54
N ARG A 146 -12.31 2.52 -16.66
CA ARG A 146 -11.80 3.46 -15.66
C ARG A 146 -12.91 4.31 -15.06
N TYR A 147 -12.88 4.50 -13.74
CA TYR A 147 -13.58 5.57 -13.04
C TYR A 147 -12.54 6.59 -12.54
N ARG A 148 -12.49 7.79 -13.12
CA ARG A 148 -11.65 8.87 -12.58
C ARG A 148 -12.36 9.49 -11.38
N ALA A 149 -11.80 9.33 -10.19
CA ALA A 149 -12.37 9.86 -8.96
C ALA A 149 -11.89 11.29 -8.69
N PRO A 150 -12.78 12.20 -8.26
CA PRO A 150 -12.42 13.57 -7.93
C PRO A 150 -11.92 13.70 -6.48
N LEU A 151 -11.08 12.78 -6.05
CA LEU A 151 -10.52 12.72 -4.70
C LEU A 151 -9.01 12.51 -4.80
N VAL A 152 -8.24 13.34 -4.13
CA VAL A 152 -6.82 13.08 -3.89
C VAL A 152 -6.72 12.01 -2.82
N MET A 153 -6.23 10.84 -3.20
CA MET A 153 -6.11 9.69 -2.31
C MET A 153 -5.11 8.68 -2.86
N GLU A 154 -4.52 7.94 -1.99
CA GLU A 154 -3.60 6.85 -2.28
C GLU A 154 -4.22 5.51 -1.87
N GLY A 155 -3.84 4.42 -2.55
CA GLY A 155 -4.32 3.07 -2.21
C GLY A 155 -3.89 2.63 -0.81
N GLY A 156 -2.74 3.10 -0.32
CA GLY A 156 -2.24 2.85 1.04
C GLY A 156 -3.04 3.54 2.16
N ALA A 157 -3.82 4.58 1.80
CA ALA A 157 -4.67 5.30 2.75
C ALA A 157 -5.93 4.53 3.16
N ILE A 158 -6.26 3.42 2.48
CA ILE A 158 -7.48 2.64 2.72
C ILE A 158 -7.19 1.14 2.83
N HIS A 159 -7.99 0.43 3.65
CA HIS A 159 -8.03 -1.03 3.67
C HIS A 159 -9.47 -1.51 3.86
N VAL A 160 -9.93 -2.47 3.06
CA VAL A 160 -11.32 -2.93 3.09
C VAL A 160 -11.46 -4.41 3.44
N ASP A 161 -12.58 -4.77 4.07
CA ASP A 161 -12.93 -6.16 4.38
C ASP A 161 -13.67 -6.89 3.25
N GLY A 162 -13.93 -6.21 2.13
CA GLY A 162 -14.71 -6.71 1.00
C GLY A 162 -16.20 -6.91 1.30
N GLN A 163 -16.67 -6.58 2.51
CA GLN A 163 -18.05 -6.74 2.97
C GLN A 163 -18.70 -5.43 3.39
N GLY A 164 -18.14 -4.31 2.96
CA GLY A 164 -18.68 -2.98 3.15
C GLY A 164 -17.96 -2.13 4.22
N THR A 165 -16.90 -2.63 4.86
CA THR A 165 -16.12 -1.88 5.85
C THR A 165 -14.82 -1.37 5.24
N CYS A 166 -14.49 -0.11 5.51
CA CYS A 166 -13.21 0.52 5.18
C CYS A 166 -12.52 1.00 6.47
N LEU A 167 -11.23 0.73 6.60
CA LEU A 167 -10.33 1.36 7.57
C LEU A 167 -9.57 2.49 6.89
N THR A 168 -9.38 3.59 7.61
CA THR A 168 -8.54 4.73 7.20
C THR A 168 -8.11 5.53 8.42
N THR A 169 -7.26 6.56 8.23
CA THR A 169 -6.82 7.45 9.31
C THR A 169 -7.31 8.88 9.09
N GLU A 170 -7.57 9.58 10.17
CA GLU A 170 -7.90 11.02 10.17
C GLU A 170 -6.67 11.83 9.72
N GLU A 171 -5.49 11.47 10.22
CA GLU A 171 -4.21 12.09 9.87
C GLU A 171 -3.98 12.16 8.36
N CYS A 172 -4.36 11.11 7.61
CA CYS A 172 -4.19 11.06 6.16
C CYS A 172 -5.34 11.75 5.41
N LEU A 173 -6.55 11.20 5.46
CA LEU A 173 -7.62 11.64 4.56
C LEU A 173 -8.25 12.99 4.93
N LEU A 174 -8.11 13.43 6.18
CA LEU A 174 -8.55 14.75 6.62
C LEU A 174 -7.41 15.77 6.65
N ASN A 175 -6.22 15.41 6.17
CA ASN A 175 -5.10 16.33 6.06
C ASN A 175 -5.41 17.42 5.02
N PRO A 176 -5.17 18.72 5.33
CA PRO A 176 -5.38 19.81 4.37
C PRO A 176 -4.57 19.68 3.07
N ASN A 177 -3.51 18.87 3.08
CA ASN A 177 -2.69 18.64 1.89
C ASN A 177 -3.27 17.61 0.90
N ARG A 178 -4.47 17.07 1.17
CA ARG A 178 -5.22 16.18 0.27
C ARG A 178 -6.45 16.89 -0.29
N ASN A 179 -7.51 17.00 0.50
CA ASN A 179 -8.81 17.51 0.07
C ASN A 179 -9.35 18.57 1.04
N PRO A 180 -8.70 19.75 1.16
CA PRO A 180 -9.04 20.76 2.19
C PRO A 180 -10.45 21.35 2.06
N HIS A 181 -11.10 21.14 0.92
CA HIS A 181 -12.45 21.62 0.62
C HIS A 181 -13.56 20.61 0.99
N LEU A 182 -13.18 19.39 1.44
CA LEU A 182 -14.13 18.34 1.80
C LEU A 182 -14.23 18.17 3.32
N THR A 183 -15.46 17.96 3.82
CA THR A 183 -15.70 17.51 5.20
C THR A 183 -15.47 16.00 5.30
N ARG A 184 -15.41 15.48 6.53
CA ARG A 184 -15.35 14.02 6.79
C ARG A 184 -16.49 13.27 6.07
N GLU A 185 -17.72 13.76 6.20
CA GLU A 185 -18.90 13.15 5.60
C GLU A 185 -18.84 13.14 4.07
N GLN A 186 -18.25 14.17 3.48
CA GLN A 186 -18.03 14.25 2.03
C GLN A 186 -16.94 13.27 1.58
N VAL A 187 -15.88 13.08 2.36
CA VAL A 187 -14.87 12.05 2.11
C VAL A 187 -15.50 10.66 2.21
N GLU A 188 -16.27 10.37 3.26
CA GLU A 188 -17.00 9.10 3.41
C GLU A 188 -17.93 8.84 2.23
N GLU A 189 -18.64 9.86 1.75
CA GLU A 189 -19.50 9.76 0.57
C GLU A 189 -18.70 9.38 -0.69
N GLN A 190 -17.48 9.93 -0.89
CA GLN A 190 -16.62 9.51 -2.00
C GLN A 190 -16.17 8.05 -1.83
N LEU A 191 -15.75 7.65 -0.64
CA LEU A 191 -15.39 6.26 -0.36
C LEU A 191 -16.57 5.31 -0.63
N ARG A 192 -17.78 5.67 -0.22
CA ARG A 192 -19.01 4.90 -0.50
C ARG A 192 -19.23 4.74 -2.00
N ARG A 193 -19.15 5.85 -2.76
CA ARG A 193 -19.42 5.87 -4.21
C ARG A 193 -18.40 5.07 -5.03
N TYR A 194 -17.12 5.12 -4.64
CA TYR A 194 -16.03 4.55 -5.43
C TYR A 194 -15.57 3.17 -4.96
N LEU A 195 -15.82 2.79 -3.69
CA LEU A 195 -15.44 1.50 -3.13
C LEU A 195 -16.64 0.60 -2.82
N SER A 196 -17.88 1.15 -2.81
CA SER A 196 -19.12 0.50 -2.36
C SER A 196 -19.05 0.05 -0.90
N VAL A 197 -18.41 0.86 -0.05
CA VAL A 197 -18.39 0.66 1.39
C VAL A 197 -19.56 1.37 2.05
N THR A 198 -20.08 0.83 3.16
CA THR A 198 -21.20 1.39 3.92
C THR A 198 -20.79 1.82 5.32
N LYS A 199 -19.59 1.45 5.74
CA LYS A 199 -19.01 1.77 7.04
C LYS A 199 -17.55 2.17 6.89
N VAL A 200 -17.20 3.35 7.38
CA VAL A 200 -15.81 3.80 7.53
C VAL A 200 -15.47 3.80 9.01
N ILE A 201 -14.36 3.16 9.36
CA ILE A 201 -13.77 3.18 10.71
C ILE A 201 -12.52 4.04 10.64
N TRP A 202 -12.56 5.17 11.34
CA TRP A 202 -11.48 6.14 11.40
C TRP A 202 -10.58 5.88 12.59
N LEU A 203 -9.29 5.65 12.30
CA LEU A 203 -8.22 5.72 13.30
C LEU A 203 -7.66 7.14 13.32
N ASP A 204 -7.07 7.56 14.45
CA ASP A 204 -6.57 8.93 14.59
C ASP A 204 -5.35 9.16 13.70
N LYS A 205 -4.28 8.42 13.98
CA LYS A 205 -2.96 8.54 13.32
C LYS A 205 -2.54 7.24 12.68
N GLY A 206 -1.60 7.34 11.71
CA GLY A 206 -0.83 6.23 11.19
C GLY A 206 0.36 5.85 12.06
N VAL A 207 1.33 5.11 11.52
CA VAL A 207 2.57 4.79 12.22
C VAL A 207 3.40 6.06 12.44
N TYR A 208 4.05 6.13 13.60
CA TYR A 208 4.85 7.29 13.98
C TYR A 208 5.93 7.60 12.94
N LEU A 209 5.94 8.84 12.45
CA LEU A 209 6.80 9.36 11.39
C LEU A 209 6.61 8.68 10.02
N ASP A 210 5.44 8.14 9.74
CA ASP A 210 5.09 7.76 8.38
C ASP A 210 5.06 9.00 7.47
N GLU A 211 5.94 8.99 6.47
CA GLU A 211 6.14 10.12 5.54
C GLU A 211 4.92 10.38 4.65
N THR A 212 4.05 9.39 4.47
CA THR A 212 2.85 9.51 3.64
C THR A 212 1.72 10.28 4.32
N GLY A 213 1.92 10.67 5.59
CA GLY A 213 0.93 11.36 6.40
C GLY A 213 -0.04 10.40 7.10
N GLY A 214 0.44 9.24 7.49
CA GLY A 214 -0.31 8.30 8.34
C GLY A 214 -1.18 7.31 7.59
N HIS A 215 -0.66 6.64 6.57
CA HIS A 215 -1.36 5.59 5.86
C HIS A 215 -1.81 4.45 6.76
N ILE A 216 -3.00 3.91 6.47
CA ILE A 216 -3.56 2.79 7.23
C ILE A 216 -2.80 1.49 7.00
N ASP A 217 -2.19 1.28 5.85
CA ASP A 217 -1.51 0.05 5.45
C ASP A 217 -0.20 -0.22 6.21
N GLU A 218 0.34 0.79 6.90
CA GLU A 218 1.42 0.63 7.87
C GLU A 218 0.88 0.32 9.28
N LEU A 219 -0.35 0.75 9.60
CA LEU A 219 -0.93 0.66 10.94
C LEU A 219 -1.83 -0.54 11.14
N ALA A 220 -2.80 -0.76 10.24
CA ALA A 220 -3.80 -1.82 10.41
C ALA A 220 -4.32 -2.37 9.09
N CYS A 221 -4.53 -3.69 9.02
CA CYS A 221 -5.13 -4.34 7.87
C CYS A 221 -6.11 -5.46 8.26
N PHE A 222 -7.15 -5.68 7.46
CA PHE A 222 -8.01 -6.85 7.58
C PHE A 222 -7.27 -8.12 7.12
N THR A 223 -7.24 -9.14 7.96
CA THR A 223 -6.67 -10.45 7.63
C THR A 223 -7.73 -11.46 7.20
N SER A 224 -8.95 -11.24 7.65
CA SER A 224 -10.18 -11.93 7.27
C SER A 224 -11.39 -11.12 7.74
N PRO A 225 -12.65 -11.46 7.37
CA PRO A 225 -13.80 -10.70 7.82
C PRO A 225 -13.90 -10.64 9.35
N GLY A 226 -13.90 -9.43 9.92
CA GLY A 226 -13.95 -9.20 11.36
C GLY A 226 -12.62 -9.32 12.10
N HIS A 227 -11.50 -9.64 11.43
CA HIS A 227 -10.17 -9.75 12.04
C HIS A 227 -9.22 -8.69 11.48
N VAL A 228 -8.54 -7.97 12.35
CA VAL A 228 -7.62 -6.87 12.00
C VAL A 228 -6.25 -7.13 12.64
N ALA A 229 -5.18 -7.12 11.86
CA ALA A 229 -3.82 -7.00 12.35
C ALA A 229 -3.51 -5.52 12.64
N LEU A 230 -2.91 -5.23 13.78
CA LEU A 230 -2.59 -3.87 14.22
C LEU A 230 -1.13 -3.79 14.64
N THR A 231 -0.39 -2.80 14.13
CA THR A 231 0.96 -2.45 14.57
C THR A 231 0.96 -2.12 16.06
N TRP A 232 1.86 -2.76 16.82
CA TRP A 232 1.85 -2.71 18.27
C TRP A 232 3.24 -2.53 18.86
N THR A 233 3.30 -1.83 19.98
CA THR A 233 4.45 -1.84 20.88
C THR A 233 3.97 -1.85 22.33
N ASP A 234 4.74 -2.51 23.20
CA ASP A 234 4.54 -2.45 24.67
C ASP A 234 5.48 -1.42 25.32
N ASP A 235 6.39 -0.82 24.55
CA ASP A 235 7.32 0.19 25.04
C ASP A 235 6.59 1.53 25.20
N ARG A 236 6.31 1.92 26.44
CA ARG A 236 5.64 3.17 26.79
C ARG A 236 6.47 4.42 26.50
N SER A 237 7.76 4.27 26.27
CA SER A 237 8.65 5.39 25.91
C SER A 237 8.66 5.66 24.41
N ASP A 238 8.18 4.70 23.60
CA ASP A 238 8.05 4.86 22.15
C ASP A 238 6.77 5.66 21.82
N PRO A 239 6.84 6.76 21.04
CA PRO A 239 5.65 7.50 20.60
C PRO A 239 4.59 6.65 19.90
N GLN A 240 4.97 5.52 19.28
CA GLN A 240 4.04 4.56 18.69
C GLN A 240 3.10 3.93 19.71
N PHE A 241 3.46 3.90 21.01
CA PHE A 241 2.64 3.28 22.04
C PHE A 241 1.25 3.92 22.11
N GLU A 242 1.18 5.24 22.23
CA GLU A 242 -0.09 5.97 22.33
C GLU A 242 -0.94 5.80 21.05
N ILE A 243 -0.30 5.85 19.88
CA ILE A 243 -0.97 5.63 18.58
C ILE A 243 -1.60 4.24 18.54
N SER A 244 -0.84 3.21 18.90
CA SER A 244 -1.32 1.82 18.89
C SER A 244 -2.43 1.58 19.92
N GLN A 245 -2.35 2.22 21.09
CA GLN A 245 -3.40 2.12 22.13
C GLN A 245 -4.70 2.77 21.67
N ASP A 246 -4.66 4.00 21.11
CA ASP A 246 -5.85 4.67 20.57
C ASP A 246 -6.49 3.84 19.47
N ALA A 247 -5.68 3.40 18.48
CA ALA A 247 -6.16 2.57 17.38
C ALA A 247 -6.81 1.26 17.88
N TYR A 248 -6.21 0.61 18.88
CA TYR A 248 -6.76 -0.59 19.49
C TYR A 248 -8.13 -0.34 20.14
N GLN A 249 -8.26 0.76 20.89
CA GLN A 249 -9.52 1.10 21.54
C GLN A 249 -10.61 1.42 20.51
N ARG A 250 -10.29 2.20 19.48
CA ARG A 250 -11.24 2.52 18.40
C ARG A 250 -11.70 1.26 17.68
N LEU A 251 -10.79 0.37 17.30
CA LEU A 251 -11.12 -0.89 16.60
C LEU A 251 -11.95 -1.82 17.49
N ARG A 252 -11.59 -1.98 18.75
CA ARG A 252 -12.30 -2.86 19.70
C ARG A 252 -13.75 -2.43 19.95
N HIS A 253 -14.03 -1.13 19.95
CA HIS A 253 -15.38 -0.59 20.15
C HIS A 253 -16.17 -0.45 18.85
N ALA A 254 -15.51 -0.53 17.70
CA ALA A 254 -16.18 -0.46 16.41
C ALA A 254 -16.97 -1.74 16.08
N LYS A 255 -17.97 -1.57 15.24
CA LYS A 255 -18.64 -2.66 14.53
C LYS A 255 -18.36 -2.51 13.05
N ASP A 256 -18.14 -3.61 12.37
CA ASP A 256 -18.04 -3.61 10.91
C ASP A 256 -19.41 -3.35 10.23
N ALA A 257 -19.43 -3.30 8.90
CA ALA A 257 -20.63 -3.06 8.11
C ALA A 257 -21.70 -4.16 8.27
N ARG A 258 -21.34 -5.34 8.80
CA ARG A 258 -22.23 -6.46 9.10
C ARG A 258 -22.65 -6.52 10.57
N GLY A 259 -22.24 -5.54 11.39
CA GLY A 259 -22.54 -5.47 12.82
C GLY A 259 -21.67 -6.34 13.71
N ARG A 260 -20.59 -6.98 13.18
CA ARG A 260 -19.66 -7.81 13.95
C ARG A 260 -18.72 -6.95 14.75
N SER A 261 -18.33 -7.38 15.96
CA SER A 261 -17.20 -6.84 16.68
C SER A 261 -15.91 -7.24 15.97
N LEU A 262 -14.91 -6.37 16.01
CA LEU A 262 -13.60 -6.66 15.44
C LEU A 262 -12.72 -7.40 16.46
N GLU A 263 -12.06 -8.46 16.00
CA GLU A 263 -10.97 -9.11 16.73
C GLU A 263 -9.64 -8.50 16.28
N VAL A 264 -8.94 -7.84 17.22
CA VAL A 264 -7.70 -7.10 16.95
C VAL A 264 -6.50 -7.92 17.36
N HIS A 265 -5.64 -8.25 16.40
CA HIS A 265 -4.42 -9.03 16.57
C HIS A 265 -3.20 -8.11 16.59
N ARG A 266 -2.52 -8.04 17.73
CA ARG A 266 -1.34 -7.21 17.92
C ARG A 266 -0.14 -7.81 17.20
N LEU A 267 0.42 -7.06 16.27
CA LEU A 267 1.62 -7.42 15.52
C LEU A 267 2.75 -6.46 15.96
N HIS A 268 3.60 -6.94 16.87
CA HIS A 268 4.65 -6.10 17.44
C HIS A 268 5.61 -5.62 16.36
N GLN A 269 5.81 -4.29 16.32
CA GLN A 269 6.79 -3.66 15.43
C GLN A 269 8.23 -4.11 15.73
N PRO A 270 9.20 -3.93 14.82
CA PRO A 270 10.61 -4.08 15.12
C PRO A 270 11.07 -3.03 16.16
N GLU A 271 12.25 -3.22 16.74
CA GLU A 271 12.90 -2.15 17.51
C GLU A 271 13.08 -0.92 16.60
N PRO A 272 13.10 0.30 17.16
CA PRO A 272 13.24 1.52 16.35
C PRO A 272 14.45 1.46 15.41
N LEU A 273 14.19 1.62 14.12
CA LEU A 273 15.21 1.61 13.07
C LEU A 273 15.50 3.04 12.64
N PHE A 274 16.77 3.32 12.40
CA PHE A 274 17.23 4.63 11.98
C PHE A 274 18.08 4.53 10.71
N MET A 275 18.04 5.57 9.89
CA MET A 275 18.90 5.72 8.73
C MET A 275 20.34 5.96 9.19
N THR A 276 21.28 5.20 8.68
CA THR A 276 22.71 5.38 8.96
C THR A 276 23.32 6.47 8.07
N ALA A 277 24.48 6.99 8.48
CA ALA A 277 25.21 7.98 7.69
C ALA A 277 25.64 7.44 6.30
N VAL A 278 25.99 6.15 6.23
CA VAL A 278 26.36 5.49 4.97
C VAL A 278 25.14 5.35 4.04
N GLU A 279 23.97 5.05 4.58
CA GLU A 279 22.73 4.95 3.80
C GLU A 279 22.31 6.32 3.27
N ALA A 280 22.29 7.34 4.11
CA ALA A 280 21.96 8.71 3.71
C ALA A 280 22.94 9.28 2.65
N ALA A 281 24.24 9.02 2.81
CA ALA A 281 25.25 9.47 1.86
C ALA A 281 25.16 8.82 0.47
N GLY A 282 24.44 7.70 0.36
CA GLY A 282 24.20 7.02 -0.91
C GLY A 282 23.01 7.58 -1.72
N ILE A 283 22.24 8.51 -1.15
CA ILE A 283 21.07 9.14 -1.78
C ILE A 283 21.49 10.48 -2.38
N GLU A 284 21.11 10.73 -3.63
CA GLU A 284 21.43 11.99 -4.31
C GLU A 284 20.49 13.11 -3.81
N ALA A 285 21.04 14.23 -3.35
CA ALA A 285 20.23 15.36 -2.93
C ALA A 285 19.57 16.04 -4.14
N HIS A 286 18.27 16.27 -4.06
CA HIS A 286 17.52 16.97 -5.09
C HIS A 286 16.58 18.02 -4.46
N PRO A 287 16.51 19.28 -4.96
CA PRO A 287 15.70 20.33 -4.34
C PRO A 287 14.18 20.05 -4.35
N GLY A 288 13.71 19.19 -5.27
CA GLY A 288 12.31 18.82 -5.38
C GLY A 288 11.96 17.54 -4.63
N SER A 289 12.81 17.03 -3.72
CA SER A 289 12.58 15.78 -3.01
C SER A 289 12.74 15.96 -1.50
N HIS A 290 11.98 15.18 -0.74
CA HIS A 290 12.11 15.13 0.71
C HIS A 290 13.54 14.70 1.11
N PRO A 291 14.26 15.49 1.93
CA PRO A 291 15.63 15.17 2.30
C PRO A 291 15.67 13.98 3.26
N ARG A 292 16.53 13.01 2.99
CA ARG A 292 16.78 11.84 3.84
C ARG A 292 18.10 12.02 4.59
N ARG A 293 18.09 11.89 5.91
CA ARG A 293 19.21 12.23 6.78
C ARG A 293 19.60 11.09 7.69
N ALA A 294 20.89 11.02 8.00
CA ALA A 294 21.38 10.14 9.06
C ALA A 294 20.69 10.45 10.39
N GLY A 295 20.22 9.42 11.07
CA GLY A 295 19.45 9.55 12.31
C GLY A 295 17.95 9.70 12.14
N ASP A 296 17.42 9.85 10.93
CA ASP A 296 15.99 9.82 10.69
C ASP A 296 15.43 8.45 11.10
N ARG A 297 14.40 8.45 11.92
CA ARG A 297 13.69 7.22 12.30
C ARG A 297 12.83 6.73 11.13
N LEU A 298 12.91 5.45 10.84
CA LEU A 298 12.16 4.80 9.77
C LEU A 298 10.83 4.27 10.29
N ALA A 299 9.75 4.48 9.56
CA ALA A 299 8.41 3.99 9.91
C ALA A 299 8.29 2.48 9.60
N ALA A 300 8.91 1.66 10.44
CA ALA A 300 8.99 0.21 10.22
C ALA A 300 7.79 -0.53 10.84
N SER A 301 7.03 -1.22 10.01
CA SER A 301 5.88 -2.01 10.42
C SER A 301 5.85 -3.38 9.75
N TYR A 302 5.53 -4.44 10.50
CA TYR A 302 5.24 -5.75 9.92
C TYR A 302 3.83 -5.83 9.31
N VAL A 303 2.94 -4.84 9.56
CA VAL A 303 1.60 -4.78 8.95
C VAL A 303 1.68 -4.45 7.46
N ASN A 304 2.75 -3.82 7.01
CA ASN A 304 2.96 -3.53 5.58
C ASN A 304 3.39 -4.78 4.78
N PHE A 305 2.71 -5.91 4.98
CA PHE A 305 2.83 -7.13 4.20
C PHE A 305 1.86 -7.15 3.02
N TYR A 306 2.12 -8.00 2.03
CA TYR A 306 1.22 -8.24 0.90
C TYR A 306 0.56 -9.61 1.01
N ILE A 307 -0.77 -9.68 0.78
CA ILE A 307 -1.56 -10.92 0.82
C ILE A 307 -1.73 -11.45 -0.60
N ALA A 308 -0.84 -12.35 -1.03
CA ALA A 308 -0.98 -13.07 -2.30
C ALA A 308 -1.90 -14.31 -2.16
N ASN A 309 -2.32 -14.92 -3.29
CA ASN A 309 -3.24 -16.07 -3.31
C ASN A 309 -2.84 -17.24 -2.41
N LYS A 310 -1.57 -17.61 -2.38
CA LYS A 310 -1.05 -18.76 -1.62
C LYS A 310 -0.03 -18.35 -0.57
N ARG A 311 0.29 -17.07 -0.51
CA ARG A 311 1.39 -16.54 0.30
C ARG A 311 1.00 -15.26 0.99
N VAL A 312 1.68 -14.98 2.09
CA VAL A 312 1.80 -13.65 2.68
C VAL A 312 3.26 -13.27 2.60
N VAL A 313 3.59 -12.19 1.91
CA VAL A 313 4.96 -11.70 1.78
C VAL A 313 5.15 -10.58 2.79
N MET A 314 5.99 -10.81 3.80
CA MET A 314 6.21 -9.89 4.91
C MET A 314 7.63 -9.31 4.91
N PRO A 315 7.81 -8.05 5.34
CA PRO A 315 9.13 -7.46 5.51
C PRO A 315 9.91 -8.15 6.64
N LEU A 316 11.24 -8.25 6.49
CA LEU A 316 12.15 -8.65 7.55
C LEU A 316 13.08 -7.50 7.91
N TYR A 317 13.27 -7.29 9.20
CA TYR A 317 14.10 -6.22 9.77
C TYR A 317 15.15 -6.76 10.75
N GLU A 318 14.75 -7.67 11.66
CA GLU A 318 15.61 -8.25 12.70
C GLU A 318 15.11 -9.62 13.17
N LYS A 319 16.03 -10.57 13.38
CA LYS A 319 15.71 -12.00 13.61
C LYS A 319 14.65 -12.27 14.68
N ARG A 320 14.72 -11.60 15.84
CA ARG A 320 13.85 -11.90 16.99
C ARG A 320 12.41 -11.48 16.72
N ARG A 321 12.19 -10.25 16.30
CA ARG A 321 10.87 -9.70 16.01
C ARG A 321 10.30 -10.31 14.73
N ASP A 322 11.14 -10.51 13.70
CA ASP A 322 10.75 -11.22 12.46
C ASP A 322 10.14 -12.57 12.75
N ALA A 323 10.78 -13.38 13.60
CA ALA A 323 10.26 -14.70 13.98
C ALA A 323 8.93 -14.64 14.73
N ALA A 324 8.74 -13.62 15.57
CA ALA A 324 7.49 -13.41 16.31
C ALA A 324 6.36 -12.96 15.37
N ALA A 325 6.63 -11.98 14.49
CA ALA A 325 5.69 -11.50 13.47
C ALA A 325 5.27 -12.64 12.53
N MET A 326 6.23 -13.42 12.04
CA MET A 326 5.97 -14.58 11.19
C MET A 326 5.07 -15.63 11.87
N ARG A 327 5.28 -15.93 13.15
CA ARG A 327 4.39 -16.84 13.90
C ARG A 327 2.97 -16.29 14.00
N THR A 328 2.82 -14.99 14.22
CA THR A 328 1.51 -14.36 14.29
C THR A 328 0.81 -14.41 12.93
N LEU A 329 1.50 -14.03 11.86
CA LEU A 329 0.93 -14.09 10.50
C LEU A 329 0.57 -15.52 10.07
N LYS A 330 1.36 -16.54 10.42
CA LYS A 330 1.01 -17.96 10.17
C LYS A 330 -0.29 -18.38 10.86
N ARG A 331 -0.60 -17.84 12.04
CA ARG A 331 -1.90 -18.09 12.70
C ARG A 331 -3.05 -17.36 12.03
N LEU A 332 -2.81 -16.13 11.57
CA LEU A 332 -3.83 -15.32 10.89
C LEU A 332 -4.14 -15.82 9.47
N PHE A 333 -3.16 -16.43 8.82
CA PHE A 333 -3.27 -16.94 7.45
C PHE A 333 -2.92 -18.44 7.37
N PRO A 334 -3.72 -19.33 8.01
CA PRO A 334 -3.38 -20.76 8.15
C PRO A 334 -3.31 -21.51 6.79
N THR A 335 -3.91 -20.96 5.74
CA THR A 335 -3.93 -21.54 4.38
C THR A 335 -2.91 -20.92 3.44
N ARG A 336 -2.10 -19.97 3.92
CA ARG A 336 -1.06 -19.29 3.14
C ARG A 336 0.33 -19.52 3.73
N GLU A 337 1.30 -19.68 2.87
CA GLU A 337 2.72 -19.71 3.26
C GLU A 337 3.18 -18.28 3.59
N VAL A 338 3.75 -18.07 4.78
CA VAL A 338 4.32 -16.76 5.14
C VAL A 338 5.79 -16.74 4.74
N ILE A 339 6.12 -15.84 3.81
CA ILE A 339 7.46 -15.63 3.26
C ILE A 339 8.02 -14.31 3.78
N GLY A 340 9.15 -14.36 4.46
CA GLY A 340 9.87 -13.17 4.88
C GLY A 340 10.89 -12.72 3.83
N VAL A 341 10.92 -11.43 3.52
CA VAL A 341 11.87 -10.83 2.57
C VAL A 341 12.61 -9.68 3.26
N PRO A 342 13.96 -9.64 3.24
CA PRO A 342 14.72 -8.49 3.71
C PRO A 342 14.42 -7.27 2.84
N THR A 343 13.79 -6.23 3.43
CA THR A 343 13.33 -5.05 2.70
C THR A 343 13.79 -3.72 3.30
N ARG A 344 14.91 -3.73 4.02
CA ARG A 344 15.48 -2.48 4.55
C ARG A 344 15.67 -1.42 3.46
N GLU A 345 16.04 -1.82 2.25
CA GLU A 345 16.25 -0.91 1.13
C GLU A 345 14.94 -0.28 0.62
N VAL A 346 13.81 -0.97 0.77
CA VAL A 346 12.48 -0.40 0.49
C VAL A 346 12.09 0.56 1.60
N LEU A 347 12.33 0.18 2.86
CA LEU A 347 12.05 1.01 4.04
C LEU A 347 12.81 2.35 4.00
N LEU A 348 14.07 2.35 3.54
CA LEU A 348 14.85 3.57 3.35
C LEU A 348 14.21 4.53 2.33
N GLY A 349 13.41 4.02 1.41
CA GLY A 349 12.63 4.79 0.47
C GLY A 349 11.34 5.41 1.04
N GLY A 350 10.92 5.04 2.25
CA GLY A 350 9.76 5.63 2.94
C GLY A 350 8.51 4.73 2.97
N GLY A 351 8.61 3.44 2.63
CA GLY A 351 7.50 2.47 2.70
C GLY A 351 7.98 1.03 2.70
N ASN A 352 7.11 0.05 2.45
CA ASN A 352 7.53 -1.33 2.39
C ASN A 352 6.75 -2.16 1.34
N ILE A 353 6.61 -3.46 1.56
CA ILE A 353 6.10 -4.44 0.58
C ILE A 353 4.70 -4.09 0.08
N HIS A 354 3.78 -3.69 0.97
CA HIS A 354 2.42 -3.31 0.57
C HIS A 354 2.44 -2.06 -0.32
N CYS A 355 3.24 -1.05 0.03
CA CYS A 355 3.36 0.22 -0.70
C CYS A 355 3.84 0.04 -2.15
N ILE A 356 4.66 -0.97 -2.42
CA ILE A 356 5.22 -1.24 -3.76
C ILE A 356 4.38 -2.21 -4.60
N THR A 357 3.25 -2.69 -4.08
CA THR A 357 2.43 -3.75 -4.70
C THR A 357 0.97 -3.32 -4.85
N GLN A 358 0.31 -3.77 -5.93
CA GLN A 358 -1.13 -3.56 -6.14
C GLN A 358 -1.75 -4.84 -6.67
N GLN A 359 -2.67 -5.44 -5.92
CA GLN A 359 -3.38 -6.64 -6.32
C GLN A 359 -4.34 -6.39 -7.49
N ILE A 360 -4.44 -7.38 -8.36
CA ILE A 360 -5.47 -7.47 -9.40
C ILE A 360 -6.47 -8.51 -8.93
N PRO A 361 -7.64 -8.14 -8.42
CA PRO A 361 -8.62 -9.12 -7.95
C PRO A 361 -9.14 -9.97 -9.10
N ARG A 362 -9.43 -11.23 -8.79
CA ARG A 362 -10.10 -12.14 -9.71
C ARG A 362 -11.62 -11.97 -9.55
N PRO A 363 -12.36 -11.59 -10.60
CA PRO A 363 -13.81 -11.53 -10.54
C PRO A 363 -14.42 -12.90 -10.24
N GLN A 364 -15.57 -12.93 -9.56
CA GLN A 364 -16.30 -14.17 -9.31
C GLN A 364 -16.88 -14.72 -10.63
N GLY A 365 -16.70 -16.01 -10.88
CA GLY A 365 -17.18 -16.65 -12.10
C GLY A 365 -16.23 -16.60 -13.31
N ALA A 366 -15.04 -16.03 -13.14
CA ALA A 366 -14.00 -16.00 -14.18
C ALA A 366 -12.93 -17.10 -13.97
#